data_c7b037a669efa0a34d87d43d17325858
#
_entry.id   c7b037a669efa0a34d87d43d17325858
#
_cell.length_a   1.000
_cell.length_b   1.000
_cell.length_c   1.000
_cell.angle_alpha   90.00
_cell.angle_beta   90.00
_cell.angle_gamma   90.00
#
_symmetry.space_group_name_H-M   'P 1'
#
loop_
_entity.id
_entity.type
_entity.pdbx_description
1 polymer ?
#
loop_
_entity_poly.entity_id
_entity_poly.type
_entity_poly.pdbx_seq_one_letter_code
_entity_poly.pdbx_strand_id
1 'polypeptide(L)'
;DKIVEQIRSMQKEFTNSLFHLHLYIGVYEIANREEPVSKMCDKANLASETIKNDYKTCIAYYDRHLLEQSIAERKIIGEFEEALEQEEFVMFLQPQTNEQGKMLGAEALVRWQHPERGLLGPYAFIDVLEKTGLIHELDKYMWEQAAKKLGEWKKEGKEEYHISVNISAKDFYFINIYKVLVGLVEKYQISPKKLKLEITE
;
A
#
# COMPACT_ATOMS: atom_id res chain seq x y z
N ASP A 1 -27.07 -7.75 21.41
CA ASP A 1 -27.97 -6.70 20.92
C ASP A 1 -28.14 -5.53 21.89
N LYS A 2 -28.38 -5.74 23.21
CA LYS A 2 -28.49 -4.65 24.19
C LYS A 2 -27.23 -3.79 24.30
N ILE A 3 -26.05 -4.39 24.24
CA ILE A 3 -24.76 -3.66 24.29
C ILE A 3 -24.60 -2.77 23.05
N VAL A 4 -24.97 -3.27 21.89
CA VAL A 4 -24.93 -2.52 20.62
C VAL A 4 -25.85 -1.29 20.67
N GLU A 5 -27.06 -1.44 21.21
CA GLU A 5 -28.02 -0.36 21.37
C GLU A 5 -27.53 0.67 22.38
N GLN A 6 -26.96 0.25 23.50
CA GLN A 6 -26.37 1.16 24.50
C GLN A 6 -25.21 1.96 23.91
N ILE A 7 -24.34 1.33 23.12
CA ILE A 7 -23.20 2.02 22.50
C ILE A 7 -23.68 3.04 21.47
N ARG A 8 -24.64 2.68 20.61
CA ARG A 8 -25.24 3.62 19.67
C ARG A 8 -25.92 4.80 20.36
N SER A 9 -26.55 4.54 21.52
CA SER A 9 -27.15 5.59 22.34
C SER A 9 -26.08 6.51 22.93
N MET A 10 -24.99 5.97 23.47
CA MET A 10 -23.85 6.74 23.98
C MET A 10 -23.18 7.56 22.88
N GLN A 11 -22.95 6.97 21.70
CA GLN A 11 -22.41 7.72 20.56
C GLN A 11 -23.30 8.90 20.15
N LYS A 12 -24.62 8.74 20.16
CA LYS A 12 -25.56 9.83 19.88
C LYS A 12 -25.52 10.94 20.91
N GLU A 13 -25.40 10.63 22.20
CA GLU A 13 -25.27 11.61 23.26
C GLU A 13 -23.99 12.45 23.13
N PHE A 14 -22.86 11.81 22.77
CA PHE A 14 -21.58 12.49 22.59
C PHE A 14 -21.45 13.25 21.27
N THR A 15 -22.26 12.92 20.25
CA THR A 15 -22.25 13.60 18.95
C THR A 15 -22.82 15.04 19.03
N ASN A 16 -23.56 15.37 20.08
CA ASN A 16 -24.07 16.73 20.36
C ASN A 16 -23.06 17.62 21.08
N SER A 17 -21.89 17.15 21.43
CA SER A 17 -20.78 17.89 22.01
C SER A 17 -19.75 18.27 20.93
N LEU A 18 -18.91 19.27 21.24
CA LEU A 18 -17.78 19.73 20.39
C LEU A 18 -16.76 18.62 20.03
N PHE A 19 -16.96 17.42 20.55
CA PHE A 19 -16.08 16.25 20.33
C PHE A 19 -16.86 15.12 19.70
N HIS A 20 -16.42 14.64 18.52
CA HIS A 20 -16.93 13.41 17.91
C HIS A 20 -16.18 12.21 18.52
N LEU A 21 -16.83 11.50 19.44
CA LEU A 21 -16.29 10.27 20.01
C LEU A 21 -16.68 9.07 19.13
N HIS A 22 -15.70 8.40 18.54
CA HIS A 22 -15.90 7.14 17.86
C HIS A 22 -15.44 5.98 18.76
N LEU A 23 -16.35 5.04 19.03
CA LEU A 23 -16.07 3.82 19.78
C LEU A 23 -16.03 2.64 18.84
N TYR A 24 -14.93 1.89 18.88
CA TYR A 24 -14.75 0.67 18.13
C TYR A 24 -14.70 -0.50 19.09
N ILE A 25 -15.48 -1.53 18.82
CA ILE A 25 -15.61 -2.70 19.68
C ILE A 25 -15.30 -3.95 18.89
N GLY A 26 -14.31 -4.70 19.37
CA GLY A 26 -14.02 -6.03 18.89
C GLY A 26 -14.70 -7.08 19.78
N VAL A 27 -15.27 -8.08 19.18
CA VAL A 27 -15.94 -9.19 19.87
C VAL A 27 -15.26 -10.50 19.51
N TYR A 28 -14.88 -11.27 20.51
CA TYR A 28 -14.45 -12.66 20.35
C TYR A 28 -15.45 -13.59 21.03
N GLU A 29 -16.03 -14.51 20.28
CA GLU A 29 -16.85 -15.57 20.83
C GLU A 29 -15.94 -16.67 21.40
N ILE A 30 -16.05 -16.91 22.72
CA ILE A 30 -15.19 -17.85 23.42
C ILE A 30 -15.53 -19.27 23.01
N ALA A 31 -14.73 -19.84 22.11
CA ALA A 31 -14.85 -21.22 21.66
C ALA A 31 -14.16 -22.20 22.62
N ASN A 32 -13.05 -21.80 23.24
CA ASN A 32 -12.32 -22.60 24.21
C ASN A 32 -12.13 -21.81 25.51
N ARG A 33 -12.74 -22.30 26.60
CA ARG A 33 -12.68 -21.68 27.94
C ARG A 33 -11.34 -21.86 28.65
N GLU A 34 -10.50 -22.78 28.18
CA GLU A 34 -9.15 -23.01 28.71
C GLU A 34 -8.10 -22.05 28.08
N GLU A 35 -8.49 -21.31 27.07
CA GLU A 35 -7.61 -20.32 26.45
C GLU A 35 -7.30 -19.19 27.45
N PRO A 36 -6.04 -18.70 27.54
CA PRO A 36 -5.71 -17.58 28.40
C PRO A 36 -6.51 -16.32 28.01
N VAL A 37 -7.04 -15.61 29.02
CA VAL A 37 -7.83 -14.41 28.83
C VAL A 37 -7.10 -13.35 28.00
N SER A 38 -5.77 -13.23 28.17
CA SER A 38 -4.94 -12.33 27.35
C SER A 38 -5.11 -12.60 25.85
N LYS A 39 -5.06 -13.88 25.43
CA LYS A 39 -5.28 -14.25 24.02
C LYS A 39 -6.69 -13.96 23.53
N MET A 40 -7.70 -14.13 24.43
CA MET A 40 -9.08 -13.77 24.09
C MET A 40 -9.21 -12.26 23.86
N CYS A 41 -8.56 -11.44 24.71
CA CYS A 41 -8.49 -9.99 24.54
C CYS A 41 -7.76 -9.58 23.25
N ASP A 42 -6.62 -10.23 22.94
CA ASP A 42 -5.87 -9.97 21.70
C ASP A 42 -6.73 -10.22 20.45
N LYS A 43 -7.51 -11.30 20.45
CA LYS A 43 -8.44 -11.61 19.37
C LYS A 43 -9.54 -10.55 19.21
N ALA A 44 -10.14 -10.13 20.33
CA ALA A 44 -11.14 -9.06 20.31
C ALA A 44 -10.53 -7.73 19.84
N ASN A 45 -9.33 -7.38 20.31
CA ASN A 45 -8.61 -6.19 19.86
C ASN A 45 -8.29 -6.24 18.36
N LEU A 46 -7.85 -7.38 17.85
CA LEU A 46 -7.59 -7.57 16.41
C LEU A 46 -8.85 -7.29 15.59
N ALA A 47 -10.01 -7.76 16.02
CA ALA A 47 -11.28 -7.47 15.36
C ALA A 47 -11.59 -5.96 15.39
N SER A 48 -11.38 -5.27 16.52
CA SER A 48 -11.66 -3.83 16.61
C SER A 48 -10.74 -3.00 15.69
N GLU A 49 -9.52 -3.46 15.46
CA GLU A 49 -8.56 -2.78 14.58
C GLU A 49 -9.00 -2.73 13.12
N THR A 50 -9.75 -3.72 12.66
CA THR A 50 -10.23 -3.76 11.26
C THR A 50 -11.21 -2.64 10.92
N ILE A 51 -11.86 -2.04 11.92
CA ILE A 51 -12.90 -1.00 11.76
C ILE A 51 -12.46 0.39 12.23
N LYS A 52 -11.21 0.59 12.66
CA LYS A 52 -10.73 1.88 13.19
C LYS A 52 -10.91 3.08 12.26
N ASN A 53 -10.98 2.85 10.96
CA ASN A 53 -11.15 3.90 9.94
C ASN A 53 -12.55 3.88 9.29
N ASP A 54 -13.43 3.00 9.76
CA ASP A 54 -14.81 2.94 9.30
C ASP A 54 -15.74 3.66 10.27
N TYR A 55 -16.14 4.88 9.91
CA TYR A 55 -17.04 5.70 10.72
C TYR A 55 -18.49 5.17 10.79
N LYS A 56 -18.83 4.15 10.00
CA LYS A 56 -20.17 3.55 9.93
C LYS A 56 -20.31 2.32 10.82
N THR A 57 -19.22 1.58 11.01
CA THR A 57 -19.19 0.31 11.73
C THR A 57 -18.54 0.52 13.10
N CYS A 58 -19.26 0.20 14.16
CA CYS A 58 -18.75 0.32 15.53
C CYS A 58 -18.43 -1.02 16.20
N ILE A 59 -18.77 -2.16 15.57
CA ILE A 59 -18.56 -3.51 16.12
C ILE A 59 -18.03 -4.42 15.05
N ALA A 60 -16.95 -5.13 15.37
CA ALA A 60 -16.39 -6.19 14.54
C ALA A 60 -16.25 -7.49 15.35
N TYR A 61 -16.48 -8.61 14.71
CA TYR A 61 -16.32 -9.93 15.30
C TYR A 61 -15.00 -10.54 14.84
N TYR A 62 -14.29 -11.19 15.78
CA TYR A 62 -13.08 -11.90 15.46
C TYR A 62 -13.41 -13.10 14.56
N ASP A 63 -12.65 -13.21 13.49
CA ASP A 63 -12.57 -14.36 12.60
C ASP A 63 -11.11 -14.83 12.55
N ARG A 64 -10.89 -16.13 12.40
CA ARG A 64 -9.55 -16.71 12.25
C ARG A 64 -8.80 -16.14 11.07
N HIS A 65 -9.50 -15.80 10.00
CA HIS A 65 -8.94 -15.16 8.81
C HIS A 65 -8.25 -13.81 9.13
N LEU A 66 -8.79 -13.04 10.09
CA LEU A 66 -8.17 -11.78 10.54
C LEU A 66 -6.79 -12.00 11.15
N LEU A 67 -6.62 -13.10 11.90
CA LEU A 67 -5.32 -13.43 12.46
C LEU A 67 -4.32 -13.82 11.36
N GLU A 68 -4.75 -14.63 10.41
CA GLU A 68 -3.93 -15.05 9.27
C GLU A 68 -3.50 -13.85 8.42
N GLN A 69 -4.42 -12.92 8.17
CA GLN A 69 -4.16 -11.66 7.48
C GLN A 69 -3.16 -10.79 8.25
N SER A 70 -3.35 -10.60 9.55
CA SER A 70 -2.44 -9.81 10.38
C SER A 70 -1.02 -10.38 10.42
N ILE A 71 -0.88 -11.72 10.44
CA ILE A 71 0.42 -12.38 10.35
C ILE A 71 1.06 -12.14 8.99
N ALA A 72 0.29 -12.25 7.90
CA ALA A 72 0.79 -12.00 6.55
C ALA A 72 1.24 -10.54 6.37
N GLU A 73 0.45 -9.57 6.87
CA GLU A 73 0.81 -8.14 6.84
C GLU A 73 2.12 -7.86 7.59
N ARG A 74 2.27 -8.41 8.81
CA ARG A 74 3.53 -8.26 9.60
C ARG A 74 4.73 -8.88 8.89
N LYS A 75 4.53 -10.00 8.20
CA LYS A 75 5.60 -10.64 7.43
C LYS A 75 6.06 -9.75 6.27
N ILE A 76 5.12 -9.14 5.54
CA ILE A 76 5.42 -8.19 4.46
C ILE A 76 6.23 -7.01 4.99
N ILE A 77 5.79 -6.41 6.11
CA ILE A 77 6.48 -5.27 6.73
C ILE A 77 7.91 -5.65 7.15
N GLY A 78 8.07 -6.83 7.77
CA GLY A 78 9.37 -7.30 8.25
C GLY A 78 10.37 -7.65 7.15
N GLU A 79 9.89 -8.04 5.97
CA GLU A 79 10.71 -8.44 4.82
C GLU A 79 11.01 -7.25 3.87
N PHE A 80 10.28 -6.14 3.99
CA PHE A 80 10.26 -5.06 3.00
C PHE A 80 11.63 -4.39 2.78
N GLU A 81 12.32 -3.99 3.85
CA GLU A 81 13.61 -3.29 3.74
C GLU A 81 14.66 -4.19 3.08
N GLU A 82 14.75 -5.44 3.52
CA GLU A 82 15.68 -6.42 2.94
C GLU A 82 15.34 -6.70 1.47
N ALA A 83 14.06 -6.80 1.14
CA ALA A 83 13.61 -7.00 -0.24
C ALA A 83 13.98 -5.84 -1.18
N LEU A 84 13.97 -4.59 -0.69
CA LEU A 84 14.46 -3.43 -1.45
C LEU A 84 15.97 -3.50 -1.66
N GLU A 85 16.73 -3.82 -0.60
CA GLU A 85 18.21 -3.94 -0.67
C GLU A 85 18.67 -5.07 -1.57
N GLN A 86 17.95 -6.19 -1.60
CA GLN A 86 18.24 -7.35 -2.44
C GLN A 86 17.66 -7.22 -3.86
N GLU A 87 17.08 -6.05 -4.22
CA GLU A 87 16.46 -5.79 -5.53
C GLU A 87 15.37 -6.82 -5.92
N GLU A 88 14.64 -7.35 -4.93
CA GLU A 88 13.55 -8.31 -5.17
C GLU A 88 12.33 -7.68 -5.83
N PHE A 89 12.16 -6.35 -5.70
CA PHE A 89 11.14 -5.63 -6.43
C PHE A 89 11.58 -5.36 -7.86
N VAL A 90 10.87 -5.97 -8.80
CA VAL A 90 11.18 -5.91 -10.23
C VAL A 90 10.14 -5.09 -10.97
N MET A 91 10.60 -4.32 -11.95
CA MET A 91 9.75 -3.49 -12.81
C MET A 91 9.32 -4.28 -14.04
N PHE A 92 8.01 -4.52 -14.18
CA PHE A 92 7.41 -5.01 -15.41
C PHE A 92 6.92 -3.81 -16.22
N LEU A 93 7.07 -3.88 -17.53
CA LEU A 93 6.66 -2.83 -18.45
C LEU A 93 5.43 -3.31 -19.24
N GLN A 94 4.29 -2.67 -19.01
CA GLN A 94 3.08 -2.90 -19.79
C GLN A 94 3.03 -1.92 -20.96
N PRO A 95 3.10 -2.39 -22.22
CA PRO A 95 3.12 -1.51 -23.38
C PRO A 95 1.88 -0.63 -23.47
N GLN A 96 2.09 0.66 -23.77
CA GLN A 96 1.05 1.63 -24.10
C GLN A 96 1.10 1.93 -25.60
N THR A 97 -0.03 1.77 -26.30
CA THR A 97 -0.13 1.95 -27.74
C THR A 97 -1.15 3.04 -28.08
N ASN A 98 -1.02 3.63 -29.27
CA ASN A 98 -2.06 4.46 -29.84
C ASN A 98 -3.16 3.60 -30.52
N GLU A 99 -4.18 4.27 -31.06
CA GLU A 99 -5.31 3.62 -31.77
C GLU A 99 -4.87 2.79 -33.00
N GLN A 100 -3.72 3.12 -33.58
CA GLN A 100 -3.14 2.41 -34.72
C GLN A 100 -2.24 1.24 -34.30
N GLY A 101 -2.17 0.93 -32.98
CA GLY A 101 -1.32 -0.14 -32.45
C GLY A 101 0.17 0.18 -32.37
N LYS A 102 0.58 1.44 -32.64
CA LYS A 102 1.97 1.84 -32.52
C LYS A 102 2.30 2.06 -31.04
N MET A 103 3.39 1.44 -30.56
CA MET A 103 3.90 1.61 -29.21
C MET A 103 4.34 3.06 -28.99
N LEU A 104 3.88 3.66 -27.90
CA LEU A 104 4.23 5.02 -27.45
C LEU A 104 5.13 5.00 -26.24
N GLY A 105 5.02 3.98 -25.41
CA GLY A 105 5.74 3.84 -24.16
C GLY A 105 5.24 2.63 -23.39
N ALA A 106 5.47 2.63 -22.08
CA ALA A 106 4.99 1.58 -21.20
C ALA A 106 4.65 2.14 -19.81
N GLU A 107 3.76 1.45 -19.10
CA GLU A 107 3.54 1.65 -17.68
C GLU A 107 4.46 0.74 -16.87
N ALA A 108 5.09 1.31 -15.85
CA ALA A 108 5.93 0.59 -14.90
C ALA A 108 5.07 -0.03 -13.81
N LEU A 109 4.98 -1.33 -13.81
CA LEU A 109 4.22 -2.11 -12.83
C LEU A 109 5.18 -2.90 -11.95
N VAL A 110 5.07 -2.68 -10.64
CA VAL A 110 5.90 -3.42 -9.67
C VAL A 110 5.43 -4.87 -9.55
N ARG A 111 6.41 -5.77 -9.38
CA ARG A 111 6.22 -7.16 -8.94
C ARG A 111 7.27 -7.45 -7.88
N TRP A 112 6.94 -8.29 -6.91
CA TRP A 112 7.89 -8.74 -5.91
C TRP A 112 8.32 -10.17 -6.24
N GLN A 113 9.58 -10.34 -6.62
CA GLN A 113 10.20 -11.64 -6.85
C GLN A 113 10.67 -12.22 -5.52
N HIS A 114 9.71 -12.71 -4.74
CA HIS A 114 9.97 -13.19 -3.41
C HIS A 114 10.71 -14.55 -3.45
N PRO A 115 11.78 -14.74 -2.66
CA PRO A 115 12.61 -15.95 -2.74
C PRO A 115 11.84 -17.25 -2.43
N GLU A 116 10.88 -17.21 -1.50
CA GLU A 116 10.12 -18.39 -1.11
C GLU A 116 8.74 -18.49 -1.78
N ARG A 117 8.08 -17.33 -2.05
CA ARG A 117 6.69 -17.25 -2.53
C ARG A 117 6.58 -17.05 -4.03
N GLY A 118 7.71 -16.92 -4.74
CA GLY A 118 7.74 -16.65 -6.17
C GLY A 118 7.30 -15.23 -6.52
N LEU A 119 6.75 -15.03 -7.71
CA LEU A 119 6.36 -13.72 -8.21
C LEU A 119 5.02 -13.27 -7.62
N LEU A 120 5.06 -12.27 -6.76
CA LEU A 120 3.89 -11.67 -6.13
C LEU A 120 3.41 -10.43 -6.89
N GLY A 121 2.09 -10.34 -7.09
CA GLY A 121 1.44 -9.16 -7.67
C GLY A 121 1.23 -8.04 -6.64
N PRO A 122 0.94 -6.80 -7.10
CA PRO A 122 0.74 -5.62 -6.25
C PRO A 122 -0.28 -5.83 -5.13
N TYR A 123 -1.37 -6.55 -5.41
CA TYR A 123 -2.44 -6.85 -4.46
C TYR A 123 -1.95 -7.57 -3.18
N ALA A 124 -0.78 -8.19 -3.23
CA ALA A 124 -0.23 -8.93 -2.09
C ALA A 124 0.45 -8.01 -1.07
N PHE A 125 0.88 -6.79 -1.45
CA PHE A 125 1.71 -5.96 -0.58
C PHE A 125 1.40 -4.45 -0.63
N ILE A 126 0.83 -3.91 -1.71
CA ILE A 126 0.61 -2.46 -1.84
C ILE A 126 -0.25 -1.91 -0.70
N ASP A 127 -1.41 -2.54 -0.42
CA ASP A 127 -2.32 -2.09 0.64
C ASP A 127 -1.62 -2.04 2.01
N VAL A 128 -0.74 -3.00 2.28
CA VAL A 128 0.04 -3.07 3.53
C VAL A 128 1.03 -1.92 3.60
N LEU A 129 1.77 -1.68 2.51
CA LEU A 129 2.75 -0.60 2.43
C LEU A 129 2.08 0.78 2.50
N GLU A 130 0.91 0.93 1.90
CA GLU A 130 0.12 2.14 2.03
C GLU A 130 -0.36 2.38 3.46
N LYS A 131 -0.95 1.37 4.12
CA LYS A 131 -1.41 1.47 5.51
C LYS A 131 -0.29 1.85 6.47
N THR A 132 0.91 1.35 6.24
CA THR A 132 2.08 1.57 7.09
C THR A 132 2.91 2.81 6.71
N GLY A 133 2.62 3.41 5.55
CA GLY A 133 3.37 4.54 5.01
C GLY A 133 4.67 4.16 4.32
N LEU A 134 4.98 2.87 4.18
CA LEU A 134 6.20 2.40 3.50
C LEU A 134 6.13 2.51 1.98
N ILE A 135 4.95 2.76 1.43
CA ILE A 135 4.73 2.85 -0.01
C ILE A 135 5.68 3.86 -0.69
N HIS A 136 5.97 4.98 -0.04
CA HIS A 136 6.83 6.02 -0.60
C HIS A 136 8.28 5.57 -0.85
N GLU A 137 8.79 4.58 -0.11
CA GLU A 137 10.11 4.00 -0.36
C GLU A 137 10.08 3.11 -1.61
N LEU A 138 9.02 2.31 -1.77
CA LEU A 138 8.82 1.50 -2.96
C LEU A 138 8.64 2.38 -4.21
N ASP A 139 7.87 3.44 -4.12
CA ASP A 139 7.62 4.35 -5.23
C ASP A 139 8.90 5.07 -5.66
N LYS A 140 9.71 5.56 -4.72
CA LYS A 140 11.04 6.11 -5.04
C LYS A 140 11.93 5.10 -5.77
N TYR A 141 11.96 3.87 -5.29
CA TYR A 141 12.71 2.79 -5.92
C TYR A 141 12.23 2.56 -7.35
N MET A 142 10.91 2.44 -7.57
CA MET A 142 10.32 2.23 -8.90
C MET A 142 10.57 3.41 -9.84
N TRP A 143 10.50 4.66 -9.35
CA TRP A 143 10.83 5.83 -10.16
C TRP A 143 12.29 5.83 -10.60
N GLU A 144 13.20 5.40 -9.72
CA GLU A 144 14.61 5.26 -10.07
C GLU A 144 14.83 4.18 -11.14
N GLN A 145 14.19 3.00 -11.00
CA GLN A 145 14.26 1.94 -12.01
C GLN A 145 13.73 2.42 -13.37
N ALA A 146 12.62 3.17 -13.39
CA ALA A 146 12.06 3.74 -14.61
C ALA A 146 13.00 4.78 -15.26
N ALA A 147 13.58 5.68 -14.46
CA ALA A 147 14.52 6.68 -14.95
C ALA A 147 15.81 6.03 -15.50
N LYS A 148 16.34 5.00 -14.81
CA LYS A 148 17.48 4.21 -15.28
C LYS A 148 17.17 3.56 -16.64
N LYS A 149 15.99 2.94 -16.77
CA LYS A 149 15.54 2.28 -18.02
C LYS A 149 15.40 3.29 -19.17
N LEU A 150 14.85 4.47 -18.92
CA LEU A 150 14.78 5.54 -19.91
C LEU A 150 16.19 6.00 -20.35
N GLY A 151 17.14 6.07 -19.42
CA GLY A 151 18.55 6.37 -19.73
C GLY A 151 19.20 5.29 -20.60
N GLU A 152 18.86 4.01 -20.39
CA GLU A 152 19.28 2.88 -21.23
C GLU A 152 18.66 3.00 -22.64
N TRP A 153 17.36 3.24 -22.74
CA TRP A 153 16.67 3.42 -24.02
C TRP A 153 17.22 4.59 -24.81
N LYS A 154 17.60 5.69 -24.14
CA LYS A 154 18.28 6.81 -24.81
C LYS A 154 19.60 6.37 -25.46
N LYS A 155 20.43 5.58 -24.77
CA LYS A 155 21.68 5.06 -25.32
C LYS A 155 21.47 4.10 -26.50
N GLU A 156 20.32 3.40 -26.51
CA GLU A 156 19.91 2.49 -27.56
C GLU A 156 19.23 3.20 -28.76
N GLY A 157 19.09 4.53 -28.73
CA GLY A 157 18.40 5.31 -29.78
C GLY A 157 16.88 5.15 -29.77
N LYS A 158 16.30 4.78 -28.64
CA LYS A 158 14.85 4.57 -28.42
C LYS A 158 14.23 5.72 -27.62
N GLU A 159 14.63 6.94 -27.91
CA GLU A 159 14.19 8.14 -27.17
C GLU A 159 12.72 8.49 -27.39
N GLU A 160 12.05 7.90 -28.38
CA GLU A 160 10.64 8.15 -28.64
C GLU A 160 9.72 7.62 -27.55
N TYR A 161 10.11 6.56 -26.83
CA TYR A 161 9.27 5.94 -25.81
C TYR A 161 9.31 6.71 -24.48
N HIS A 162 8.23 6.56 -23.73
CA HIS A 162 8.10 7.05 -22.36
C HIS A 162 7.83 5.89 -21.38
N ILE A 163 8.05 6.14 -20.11
CA ILE A 163 7.61 5.25 -19.02
C ILE A 163 6.72 6.06 -18.10
N SER A 164 5.52 5.53 -17.81
CA SER A 164 4.62 6.04 -16.77
C SER A 164 4.92 5.32 -15.46
N VAL A 165 4.95 6.06 -14.36
CA VAL A 165 5.11 5.54 -13.00
C VAL A 165 3.95 6.02 -12.14
N ASN A 166 3.52 5.17 -11.21
CA ASN A 166 2.48 5.51 -10.26
C ASN A 166 3.03 6.42 -9.15
N ILE A 167 2.16 7.30 -8.64
CA ILE A 167 2.38 8.14 -7.47
C ILE A 167 1.21 7.93 -6.53
N SER A 168 1.47 7.49 -5.31
CA SER A 168 0.47 7.41 -4.26
C SER A 168 0.14 8.81 -3.71
N ALA A 169 -1.12 9.03 -3.34
CA ALA A 169 -1.50 10.26 -2.64
C ALA A 169 -0.69 10.46 -1.34
N LYS A 170 -0.18 9.39 -0.74
CA LYS A 170 0.66 9.45 0.47
C LYS A 170 2.06 9.99 0.21
N ASP A 171 2.60 9.84 -0.99
CA ASP A 171 3.93 10.36 -1.32
C ASP A 171 4.03 11.86 -1.10
N PHE A 172 2.93 12.60 -1.34
CA PHE A 172 2.89 14.06 -1.10
C PHE A 172 3.09 14.44 0.37
N TYR A 173 2.87 13.53 1.30
CA TYR A 173 3.06 13.79 2.73
C TYR A 173 4.46 13.40 3.22
N PHE A 174 5.09 12.39 2.62
CA PHE A 174 6.33 11.83 3.13
C PHE A 174 7.58 12.34 2.41
N ILE A 175 7.45 12.73 1.13
CA ILE A 175 8.62 13.09 0.31
C ILE A 175 8.37 14.37 -0.51
N ASN A 176 9.47 15.05 -0.85
CA ASN A 176 9.44 16.11 -1.85
C ASN A 176 9.57 15.47 -3.24
N ILE A 177 8.43 15.05 -3.81
CA ILE A 177 8.34 14.37 -5.10
C ILE A 177 9.09 15.13 -6.19
N TYR A 178 8.88 16.45 -6.27
CA TYR A 178 9.54 17.30 -7.27
C TYR A 178 11.07 17.17 -7.20
N LYS A 179 11.64 17.29 -5.99
CA LYS A 179 13.09 17.20 -5.79
C LYS A 179 13.64 15.83 -6.19
N VAL A 180 12.91 14.76 -5.84
CA VAL A 180 13.32 13.39 -6.20
C VAL A 180 13.30 13.21 -7.71
N LEU A 181 12.22 13.57 -8.38
CA LEU A 181 12.07 13.38 -9.82
C LEU A 181 13.07 14.24 -10.64
N VAL A 182 13.29 15.49 -10.24
CA VAL A 182 14.31 16.34 -10.87
C VAL A 182 15.70 15.71 -10.72
N GLY A 183 16.04 15.24 -9.53
CA GLY A 183 17.30 14.55 -9.29
C GLY A 183 17.48 13.29 -10.16
N LEU A 184 16.42 12.50 -10.38
CA LEU A 184 16.46 11.34 -11.27
C LEU A 184 16.64 11.74 -12.75
N VAL A 185 15.93 12.78 -13.19
CA VAL A 185 16.06 13.32 -14.55
C VAL A 185 17.49 13.77 -14.83
N GLU A 186 18.10 14.47 -13.88
CA GLU A 186 19.50 14.93 -13.98
C GLU A 186 20.49 13.75 -13.91
N LYS A 187 20.33 12.85 -12.93
CA LYS A 187 21.19 11.68 -12.72
C LYS A 187 21.29 10.79 -13.96
N TYR A 188 20.16 10.50 -14.59
CA TYR A 188 20.08 9.60 -15.75
C TYR A 188 20.06 10.36 -17.09
N GLN A 189 20.16 11.70 -17.06
CA GLN A 189 20.21 12.58 -18.25
C GLN A 189 19.06 12.31 -19.23
N ILE A 190 17.87 12.09 -18.72
CA ILE A 190 16.66 11.81 -19.49
C ILE A 190 15.84 13.09 -19.74
N SER A 191 15.00 13.07 -20.76
CA SER A 191 14.01 14.13 -20.96
C SER A 191 12.89 14.02 -19.91
N PRO A 192 12.54 15.09 -19.17
CA PRO A 192 11.45 15.03 -18.19
C PRO A 192 10.11 14.67 -18.80
N LYS A 193 9.92 14.91 -20.12
CA LYS A 193 8.70 14.51 -20.84
C LYS A 193 8.55 13.00 -21.03
N LYS A 194 9.63 12.24 -20.76
CA LYS A 194 9.64 10.78 -20.95
C LYS A 194 9.34 10.00 -19.67
N LEU A 195 9.49 10.61 -18.51
CA LEU A 195 9.04 10.07 -17.25
C LEU A 195 7.66 10.66 -16.93
N LYS A 196 6.60 9.91 -17.17
CA LYS A 196 5.21 10.30 -16.92
C LYS A 196 4.76 9.87 -15.54
N LEU A 197 3.87 10.65 -14.95
CA LEU A 197 3.36 10.42 -13.61
C LEU A 197 1.87 10.12 -13.69
N GLU A 198 1.45 9.02 -13.07
CA GLU A 198 0.06 8.63 -12.95
C GLU A 198 -0.32 8.66 -11.46
N ILE A 199 -1.28 9.52 -11.12
CA ILE A 199 -1.73 9.66 -9.72
C ILE A 199 -2.84 8.64 -9.52
N THR A 200 -2.62 7.72 -8.57
CA THR A 200 -3.62 6.74 -8.14
C THR A 200 -4.42 7.30 -6.97
N GLU A 201 -5.74 7.08 -7.01
CA GLU A 201 -6.66 7.45 -5.92
C GLU A 201 -6.58 6.48 -4.74
#